data_98f03a045b421e7fe6becc2629d59245
#
_entry.id   98f03a045b421e7fe6becc2629d59245
#
_cell.length_a   1.000
_cell.length_b   1.000
_cell.length_c   1.000
_cell.angle_alpha   90.00
_cell.angle_beta   90.00
_cell.angle_gamma   90.00
#
_symmetry.space_group_name_H-M   'P 1'
#
loop_
_entity.id
_entity.type
_entity.pdbx_description
1 polymer ?
#
loop_
_entity_poly.entity_id
_entity_poly.type
_entity_poly.pdbx_seq_one_letter_code
_entity_poly.pdbx_strand_id
1 'polypeptide(L)'
;MEIAYQVGQVVIRGSLDLQQQWQDQLAQFRASRDAGFDTYCWAHHYLIDPFQHFQPFPVLARLAAEPGNMKLATSVLLLPLLNPVDVAEQVATLDHICEGRLILGLGLGYRPEECEAFGTQMSERGARHSEALELMQKLWTEDEVNHHGRFYHLTGAHPTARPYQKPYPKLWLAAMSDPAIRRVGREGHPLFIGPVQPYNTIRRQVDLYHQTLEEYGHPIPEDMVIVREFFCAENREDALDKARRGFERKYAEYSAHGFQGTDEEMTSKITGDLEALMDDTFIVGGPDECVEQIARYRDLGFNQVSIRLFYPETPQKDVMDHIELVAKDVVPGVHKL
;
A
#
# COMPACT_ATOMS: atom_id res chain seq x y z
N MET A 1 -14.89 -10.35 1.74
CA MET A 1 -13.77 -9.49 1.30
C MET A 1 -12.92 -9.11 2.50
N GLU A 2 -11.58 -9.04 2.36
CA GLU A 2 -10.70 -8.61 3.47
C GLU A 2 -10.62 -7.08 3.55
N ILE A 3 -10.42 -6.55 4.77
CA ILE A 3 -10.24 -5.12 5.01
C ILE A 3 -8.91 -4.85 5.72
N ALA A 4 -8.13 -3.91 5.19
CA ALA A 4 -6.84 -3.53 5.75
C ALA A 4 -6.83 -2.09 6.26
N TYR A 5 -6.11 -1.87 7.36
CA TYR A 5 -5.78 -0.54 7.85
C TYR A 5 -4.51 -0.03 7.16
N GLN A 6 -4.57 1.10 6.48
CA GLN A 6 -3.46 1.69 5.73
C GLN A 6 -2.84 2.89 6.46
N VAL A 7 -1.62 2.73 6.93
CA VAL A 7 -0.82 3.86 7.43
C VAL A 7 -0.12 4.56 6.27
N GLY A 8 -0.37 5.85 6.13
CA GLY A 8 0.29 6.71 5.15
C GLY A 8 1.19 7.76 5.79
N GLN A 9 1.68 8.69 4.97
CA GLN A 9 2.44 9.86 5.39
C GLN A 9 1.45 10.97 5.74
N VAL A 10 1.18 11.15 7.01
CA VAL A 10 0.13 12.05 7.48
C VAL A 10 0.53 12.94 8.66
N VAL A 11 1.67 12.68 9.30
CA VAL A 11 2.17 13.51 10.41
C VAL A 11 3.15 14.54 9.86
N ILE A 12 2.81 15.81 9.97
CA ILE A 12 3.68 16.90 9.54
C ILE A 12 4.83 17.05 10.54
N ARG A 13 6.04 17.22 10.03
CA ARG A 13 7.25 17.35 10.84
C ARG A 13 7.13 18.52 11.81
N GLY A 14 7.34 18.22 13.10
CA GLY A 14 7.23 19.21 14.18
C GLY A 14 5.83 19.46 14.70
N SER A 15 4.77 18.88 14.09
CA SER A 15 3.41 18.98 14.62
C SER A 15 3.18 18.02 15.81
N LEU A 16 3.99 16.96 15.88
CA LEU A 16 3.93 15.96 16.94
C LEU A 16 5.35 15.48 17.27
N ASP A 17 5.63 15.22 18.54
CA ASP A 17 6.86 14.56 18.95
C ASP A 17 6.95 13.14 18.38
N LEU A 18 8.12 12.70 17.92
CA LEU A 18 8.30 11.39 17.31
C LEU A 18 7.94 10.22 18.24
N GLN A 19 8.24 10.35 19.54
CA GLN A 19 7.88 9.32 20.51
C GLN A 19 6.37 9.26 20.71
N GLN A 20 5.69 10.40 20.75
CA GLN A 20 4.23 10.46 20.83
C GLN A 20 3.60 9.90 19.55
N GLN A 21 4.10 10.26 18.37
CA GLN A 21 3.65 9.67 17.11
C GLN A 21 3.74 8.14 17.14
N TRP A 22 4.85 7.61 17.64
CA TRP A 22 5.01 6.17 17.76
C TRP A 22 3.97 5.54 18.70
N GLN A 23 3.72 6.14 19.86
CA GLN A 23 2.70 5.64 20.80
C GLN A 23 1.29 5.69 20.21
N ASP A 24 0.96 6.77 19.51
CA ASP A 24 -0.32 6.94 18.83
C ASP A 24 -0.52 5.88 17.73
N GLN A 25 0.49 5.66 16.88
CA GLN A 25 0.43 4.64 15.84
C GLN A 25 0.37 3.21 16.40
N LEU A 26 1.04 2.94 17.52
CA LEU A 26 0.94 1.67 18.21
C LEU A 26 -0.46 1.46 18.83
N ALA A 27 -1.07 2.51 19.34
CA ALA A 27 -2.46 2.46 19.83
C ALA A 27 -3.46 2.21 18.68
N GLN A 28 -3.27 2.87 17.54
CA GLN A 28 -4.07 2.64 16.32
C GLN A 28 -3.92 1.19 15.82
N PHE A 29 -2.70 0.65 15.81
CA PHE A 29 -2.45 -0.75 15.48
C PHE A 29 -3.24 -1.71 16.38
N ARG A 30 -3.15 -1.52 17.69
CA ARG A 30 -3.88 -2.37 18.65
C ARG A 30 -5.39 -2.26 18.48
N ALA A 31 -5.89 -1.04 18.32
CA ALA A 31 -7.32 -0.82 18.06
C ALA A 31 -7.79 -1.50 16.77
N SER A 32 -7.04 -1.36 15.66
CA SER A 32 -7.41 -2.00 14.40
C SER A 32 -7.33 -3.54 14.47
N ARG A 33 -6.35 -4.08 15.19
CA ARG A 33 -6.26 -5.53 15.47
C ARG A 33 -7.49 -6.02 16.23
N ASP A 34 -7.85 -5.33 17.32
CA ASP A 34 -8.96 -5.71 18.19
C ASP A 34 -10.32 -5.46 17.51
N ALA A 35 -10.34 -4.56 16.53
CA ALA A 35 -11.47 -4.27 15.64
C ALA A 35 -11.70 -5.33 14.55
N GLY A 36 -10.79 -6.28 14.35
CA GLY A 36 -10.92 -7.35 13.38
C GLY A 36 -10.50 -6.98 11.96
N PHE A 37 -9.64 -5.97 11.78
CA PHE A 37 -8.98 -5.76 10.50
C PHE A 37 -8.09 -6.96 10.15
N ASP A 38 -8.09 -7.36 8.87
CA ASP A 38 -7.35 -8.55 8.41
C ASP A 38 -5.86 -8.27 8.20
N THR A 39 -5.50 -7.03 7.82
CA THR A 39 -4.13 -6.65 7.49
C THR A 39 -3.81 -5.23 7.99
N TYR A 40 -2.60 -5.04 8.51
CA TYR A 40 -2.05 -3.72 8.81
C TYR A 40 -0.95 -3.36 7.81
N CYS A 41 -1.17 -2.31 7.06
CA CYS A 41 -0.35 -1.90 5.94
C CYS A 41 0.50 -0.68 6.28
N TRP A 42 1.81 -0.75 6.06
CA TRP A 42 2.74 0.34 6.33
C TRP A 42 3.41 0.83 5.05
N ALA A 43 3.27 2.12 4.76
CA ALA A 43 3.89 2.74 3.59
C ALA A 43 5.42 2.92 3.78
N HIS A 44 6.13 3.19 2.68
CA HIS A 44 7.56 3.41 2.66
C HIS A 44 7.91 4.66 1.85
N HIS A 45 8.61 5.59 2.48
CA HIS A 45 9.22 6.74 1.83
C HIS A 45 10.48 7.17 2.58
N TYR A 46 11.35 7.87 1.86
CA TYR A 46 12.52 8.54 2.40
C TYR A 46 12.43 10.05 2.14
N LEU A 47 13.02 10.85 3.01
CA LEU A 47 13.16 12.30 2.81
C LEU A 47 11.86 12.99 2.38
N ILE A 48 10.74 12.56 2.92
CA ILE A 48 9.40 12.96 2.51
C ILE A 48 8.92 14.24 3.21
N ASP A 49 9.73 15.31 3.17
CA ASP A 49 9.30 16.61 3.69
C ASP A 49 7.97 17.05 3.04
N PRO A 50 6.98 17.59 3.78
CA PRO A 50 7.04 17.97 5.20
C PRO A 50 6.63 16.89 6.20
N PHE A 51 6.47 15.66 5.77
CA PHE A 51 6.00 14.59 6.67
C PHE A 51 7.15 13.94 7.44
N GLN A 52 6.87 13.50 8.67
CA GLN A 52 7.73 12.58 9.41
C GLN A 52 7.14 11.17 9.34
N HIS A 53 8.00 10.18 9.09
CA HIS A 53 7.58 8.81 8.80
C HIS A 53 8.59 7.78 9.28
N PHE A 54 8.11 6.67 9.87
CA PHE A 54 8.96 5.56 10.30
C PHE A 54 9.12 4.52 9.20
N GLN A 55 10.28 3.86 9.16
CA GLN A 55 10.61 2.87 8.16
C GLN A 55 9.90 1.53 8.41
N PRO A 56 9.43 0.83 7.35
CA PRO A 56 8.53 -0.31 7.49
C PRO A 56 9.13 -1.51 8.23
N PHE A 57 10.34 -1.96 7.90
CA PHE A 57 10.86 -3.20 8.48
C PHE A 57 11.04 -3.15 10.00
N PRO A 58 11.64 -2.12 10.61
CA PRO A 58 11.70 -2.00 12.07
C PRO A 58 10.32 -1.90 12.72
N VAL A 59 9.39 -1.18 12.07
CA VAL A 59 8.01 -1.05 12.56
C VAL A 59 7.30 -2.40 12.53
N LEU A 60 7.28 -3.07 11.39
CA LEU A 60 6.59 -4.36 11.24
C LEU A 60 7.18 -5.42 12.17
N ALA A 61 8.51 -5.45 12.35
CA ALA A 61 9.15 -6.33 13.32
C ALA A 61 8.66 -6.07 14.77
N ARG A 62 8.50 -4.81 15.15
CA ARG A 62 7.94 -4.47 16.48
C ARG A 62 6.47 -4.87 16.59
N LEU A 63 5.67 -4.66 15.56
CA LEU A 63 4.24 -4.99 15.55
C LEU A 63 4.02 -6.51 15.54
N ALA A 64 4.92 -7.27 14.94
CA ALA A 64 4.87 -8.73 14.90
C ALA A 64 4.94 -9.40 16.29
N ALA A 65 5.28 -8.67 17.34
CA ALA A 65 5.22 -9.17 18.72
C ALA A 65 3.79 -9.28 19.27
N GLU A 66 2.81 -8.61 18.66
CA GLU A 66 1.43 -8.57 19.18
C GLU A 66 0.36 -8.51 18.05
N PRO A 67 0.49 -9.25 16.94
CA PRO A 67 -0.34 -9.06 15.75
C PRO A 67 -1.71 -9.74 15.86
N GLY A 68 -1.94 -10.60 16.83
CA GLY A 68 -3.11 -11.48 16.83
C GLY A 68 -3.14 -12.33 15.54
N ASN A 69 -4.28 -12.33 14.86
CA ASN A 69 -4.43 -13.00 13.56
C ASN A 69 -4.15 -12.08 12.36
N MET A 70 -3.86 -10.80 12.62
CA MET A 70 -3.69 -9.79 11.59
C MET A 70 -2.39 -10.00 10.80
N LYS A 71 -2.48 -9.89 9.49
CA LYS A 71 -1.33 -9.88 8.58
C LYS A 71 -0.63 -8.52 8.66
N LEU A 72 0.66 -8.49 8.37
CA LEU A 72 1.47 -7.27 8.32
C LEU A 72 2.01 -7.09 6.91
N ALA A 73 1.83 -5.90 6.33
CA ALA A 73 2.19 -5.66 4.94
C ALA A 73 3.02 -4.38 4.76
N THR A 74 4.01 -4.44 3.85
CA THR A 74 4.53 -3.20 3.25
C THR A 74 3.53 -2.73 2.18
N SER A 75 3.25 -1.42 2.11
CA SER A 75 2.24 -0.89 1.21
C SER A 75 2.60 0.52 0.69
N VAL A 76 3.61 0.60 -0.15
CA VAL A 76 4.46 -0.44 -0.75
C VAL A 76 5.92 -0.13 -0.51
N LEU A 77 6.78 -1.15 -0.43
CA LEU A 77 8.23 -0.97 -0.36
C LEU A 77 8.77 -0.47 -1.70
N LEU A 78 9.62 0.55 -1.69
CA LEU A 78 10.22 1.15 -2.89
C LEU A 78 11.45 0.37 -3.33
N LEU A 79 11.24 -0.81 -3.92
CA LEU A 79 12.30 -1.77 -4.23
C LEU A 79 13.43 -1.22 -5.11
N PRO A 80 13.19 -0.35 -6.12
CA PRO A 80 14.27 0.19 -6.96
C PRO A 80 15.33 1.01 -6.22
N LEU A 81 15.01 1.49 -5.01
CA LEU A 81 15.92 2.28 -4.16
C LEU A 81 16.85 1.39 -3.31
N LEU A 82 16.53 0.11 -3.17
CA LEU A 82 17.15 -0.79 -2.21
C LEU A 82 18.05 -1.84 -2.88
N ASN A 83 18.96 -2.40 -2.10
CA ASN A 83 19.72 -3.56 -2.54
C ASN A 83 18.86 -4.84 -2.39
N PRO A 84 18.62 -5.61 -3.46
CA PRO A 84 17.75 -6.78 -3.40
C PRO A 84 18.29 -7.91 -2.50
N VAL A 85 19.60 -8.01 -2.30
CA VAL A 85 20.17 -9.01 -1.37
C VAL A 85 19.81 -8.65 0.07
N ASP A 86 20.00 -7.38 0.45
CA ASP A 86 19.64 -6.90 1.79
C ASP A 86 18.13 -7.05 2.04
N VAL A 87 17.30 -6.68 1.05
CA VAL A 87 15.84 -6.84 1.17
C VAL A 87 15.46 -8.30 1.29
N ALA A 88 16.06 -9.21 0.50
CA ALA A 88 15.74 -10.63 0.55
C ALA A 88 16.03 -11.25 1.93
N GLU A 89 17.19 -10.93 2.54
CA GLU A 89 17.59 -11.41 3.85
C GLU A 89 16.71 -10.81 4.97
N GLN A 90 16.38 -9.52 4.91
CA GLN A 90 15.50 -8.88 5.87
C GLN A 90 14.06 -9.41 5.79
N VAL A 91 13.54 -9.61 4.57
CA VAL A 91 12.20 -10.17 4.34
C VAL A 91 12.11 -11.60 4.84
N ALA A 92 13.11 -12.44 4.55
CA ALA A 92 13.16 -13.81 5.08
C ALA A 92 13.15 -13.82 6.61
N THR A 93 13.95 -12.96 7.24
CA THR A 93 14.00 -12.81 8.70
C THR A 93 12.66 -12.34 9.27
N LEU A 94 12.08 -11.29 8.67
CA LEU A 94 10.81 -10.72 9.12
C LEU A 94 9.65 -11.71 8.95
N ASP A 95 9.65 -12.52 7.90
CA ASP A 95 8.62 -13.54 7.66
C ASP A 95 8.61 -14.61 8.75
N HIS A 96 9.79 -15.00 9.28
CA HIS A 96 9.89 -15.85 10.46
C HIS A 96 9.37 -15.15 11.74
N ILE A 97 9.72 -13.88 11.94
CA ILE A 97 9.23 -13.09 13.08
C ILE A 97 7.70 -12.94 13.02
N CYS A 98 7.15 -12.78 11.83
CA CYS A 98 5.70 -12.71 11.58
C CYS A 98 5.02 -14.09 11.55
N GLU A 99 5.76 -15.20 11.64
CA GLU A 99 5.25 -16.56 11.55
C GLU A 99 4.38 -16.78 10.30
N GLY A 100 4.85 -16.28 9.14
CA GLY A 100 4.16 -16.42 7.85
C GLY A 100 2.99 -15.46 7.63
N ARG A 101 2.85 -14.41 8.44
CA ARG A 101 1.81 -13.37 8.25
C ARG A 101 2.33 -12.12 7.53
N LEU A 102 3.55 -12.17 6.99
CA LEU A 102 4.12 -11.08 6.20
C LEU A 102 3.55 -11.08 4.78
N ILE A 103 3.20 -9.89 4.29
CA ILE A 103 2.90 -9.62 2.89
C ILE A 103 3.87 -8.55 2.38
N LEU A 104 4.50 -8.79 1.25
CA LEU A 104 5.45 -7.87 0.65
C LEU A 104 4.80 -7.11 -0.52
N GLY A 105 4.27 -5.94 -0.24
CA GLY A 105 3.84 -5.01 -1.28
C GLY A 105 5.03 -4.23 -1.83
N LEU A 106 5.21 -4.22 -3.15
CA LEU A 106 6.34 -3.63 -3.86
C LEU A 106 5.88 -2.55 -4.83
N GLY A 107 6.64 -1.47 -4.93
CA GLY A 107 6.38 -0.38 -5.85
C GLY A 107 7.63 0.28 -6.39
N LEU A 108 7.44 1.17 -7.38
CA LEU A 108 8.54 1.83 -8.07
C LEU A 108 9.05 3.09 -7.37
N GLY A 109 8.25 3.71 -6.52
CA GLY A 109 8.47 5.09 -6.10
C GLY A 109 8.14 6.09 -7.21
N TYR A 110 7.97 7.35 -6.85
CA TYR A 110 7.60 8.43 -7.79
C TYR A 110 8.39 9.72 -7.56
N ARG A 111 9.14 9.82 -6.48
CA ARG A 111 9.88 11.03 -6.09
C ARG A 111 11.30 11.02 -6.65
N PRO A 112 11.68 12.03 -7.46
CA PRO A 112 13.05 12.15 -7.98
C PRO A 112 14.11 12.28 -6.87
N GLU A 113 13.77 12.98 -5.77
CA GLU A 113 14.66 13.21 -4.65
C GLU A 113 15.07 11.89 -3.95
N GLU A 114 14.13 10.93 -3.85
CA GLU A 114 14.43 9.60 -3.32
C GLU A 114 15.39 8.85 -4.25
N CYS A 115 15.15 8.90 -5.57
CA CYS A 115 16.03 8.26 -6.54
C CYS A 115 17.45 8.85 -6.49
N GLU A 116 17.57 10.18 -6.44
CA GLU A 116 18.86 10.88 -6.34
C GLU A 116 19.62 10.49 -5.07
N ALA A 117 18.93 10.50 -3.92
CA ALA A 117 19.54 10.16 -2.62
C ALA A 117 20.09 8.73 -2.57
N PHE A 118 19.46 7.79 -3.31
CA PHE A 118 19.88 6.39 -3.38
C PHE A 118 20.73 6.06 -4.62
N GLY A 119 21.14 7.06 -5.41
CA GLY A 119 21.99 6.87 -6.58
C GLY A 119 21.31 6.09 -7.70
N THR A 120 19.98 6.16 -7.80
CA THR A 120 19.20 5.53 -8.87
C THR A 120 18.59 6.58 -9.79
N GLN A 121 18.07 6.16 -10.95
CA GLN A 121 17.43 7.06 -11.91
C GLN A 121 15.94 6.76 -12.05
N MET A 122 15.13 7.80 -12.18
CA MET A 122 13.68 7.68 -12.41
C MET A 122 13.36 6.82 -13.63
N SER A 123 14.16 6.90 -14.71
CA SER A 123 13.99 6.13 -15.94
C SER A 123 14.32 4.64 -15.78
N GLU A 124 15.09 4.24 -14.78
CA GLU A 124 15.51 2.86 -14.55
C GLU A 124 14.61 2.09 -13.58
N ARG A 125 13.70 2.77 -12.88
CA ARG A 125 12.88 2.18 -11.79
C ARG A 125 12.21 0.88 -12.17
N GLY A 126 11.57 0.83 -13.36
CA GLY A 126 10.88 -0.38 -13.83
C GLY A 126 11.82 -1.56 -14.03
N ALA A 127 12.94 -1.32 -14.73
CA ALA A 127 13.94 -2.36 -15.01
C ALA A 127 14.64 -2.83 -13.73
N ARG A 128 15.02 -1.89 -12.83
CA ARG A 128 15.59 -2.23 -11.51
C ARG A 128 14.63 -3.05 -10.67
N HIS A 129 13.34 -2.68 -10.67
CA HIS A 129 12.32 -3.41 -9.92
C HIS A 129 12.20 -4.86 -10.39
N SER A 130 12.03 -5.07 -11.71
CA SER A 130 11.85 -6.43 -12.24
C SER A 130 13.11 -7.29 -12.01
N GLU A 131 14.30 -6.74 -12.24
CA GLU A 131 15.55 -7.48 -11.99
C GLU A 131 15.77 -7.76 -10.49
N ALA A 132 15.48 -6.78 -9.61
CA ALA A 132 15.56 -6.97 -8.16
C ALA A 132 14.61 -8.04 -7.67
N LEU A 133 13.36 -8.04 -8.15
CA LEU A 133 12.37 -9.04 -7.78
C LEU A 133 12.78 -10.45 -8.24
N GLU A 134 13.25 -10.59 -9.49
CA GLU A 134 13.78 -11.87 -10.00
C GLU A 134 14.92 -12.39 -9.12
N LEU A 135 15.86 -11.51 -8.78
CA LEU A 135 16.98 -11.88 -7.91
C LEU A 135 16.53 -12.29 -6.51
N MET A 136 15.59 -11.55 -5.90
CA MET A 136 15.02 -11.91 -4.60
C MET A 136 14.33 -13.28 -4.64
N GLN A 137 13.55 -13.56 -5.70
CA GLN A 137 12.89 -14.87 -5.85
C GLN A 137 13.93 -16.01 -5.94
N LYS A 138 15.03 -15.84 -6.68
CA LYS A 138 16.15 -16.79 -6.69
C LYS A 138 16.76 -16.98 -5.31
N LEU A 139 17.07 -15.90 -4.59
CA LEU A 139 17.60 -15.94 -3.23
C LEU A 139 16.68 -16.67 -2.24
N TRP A 140 15.38 -16.64 -2.45
CA TRP A 140 14.42 -17.35 -1.59
C TRP A 140 14.21 -18.82 -1.93
N THR A 141 14.54 -19.24 -3.19
CA THR A 141 14.18 -20.57 -3.69
C THR A 141 15.36 -21.45 -4.09
N GLU A 142 16.52 -20.87 -4.43
CA GLU A 142 17.70 -21.60 -4.88
C GLU A 142 18.75 -21.73 -3.76
N ASP A 143 19.54 -22.83 -3.75
CA ASP A 143 20.58 -23.07 -2.76
C ASP A 143 21.85 -22.28 -3.06
N GLU A 144 22.18 -22.13 -4.35
CA GLU A 144 23.27 -21.34 -4.86
C GLU A 144 22.74 -20.43 -5.96
N VAL A 145 22.96 -19.13 -5.83
CA VAL A 145 22.45 -18.13 -6.75
C VAL A 145 23.56 -17.56 -7.61
N ASN A 146 23.37 -17.67 -8.92
CA ASN A 146 24.16 -17.00 -9.93
C ASN A 146 23.25 -16.02 -10.68
N HIS A 147 23.60 -14.73 -10.69
CA HIS A 147 22.85 -13.68 -11.36
C HIS A 147 23.80 -12.67 -12.00
N HIS A 148 23.66 -12.45 -13.30
CA HIS A 148 24.48 -11.52 -14.08
C HIS A 148 23.55 -10.61 -14.88
N GLY A 149 22.84 -9.73 -14.16
CA GLY A 149 21.89 -8.79 -14.73
C GLY A 149 22.52 -7.45 -15.12
N ARG A 150 21.67 -6.52 -15.46
CA ARG A 150 22.10 -5.15 -15.80
C ARG A 150 22.55 -4.38 -14.55
N PHE A 151 21.87 -4.57 -13.42
CA PHE A 151 22.06 -3.79 -12.21
C PHE A 151 22.68 -4.56 -11.05
N TYR A 152 22.50 -5.89 -11.04
CA TYR A 152 22.94 -6.73 -9.93
C TYR A 152 23.73 -7.93 -10.43
N HIS A 153 24.81 -8.27 -9.69
CA HIS A 153 25.69 -9.37 -10.07
C HIS A 153 26.04 -10.20 -8.83
N LEU A 154 25.74 -11.50 -8.89
CA LEU A 154 26.12 -12.49 -7.87
C LEU A 154 26.74 -13.71 -8.55
N THR A 155 27.74 -14.31 -7.91
CA THR A 155 28.35 -15.55 -8.37
C THR A 155 28.54 -16.48 -7.18
N GLY A 156 27.92 -17.67 -7.23
CA GLY A 156 28.02 -18.67 -6.18
C GLY A 156 27.52 -18.20 -4.81
N ALA A 157 26.49 -17.36 -4.77
CA ALA A 157 25.96 -16.81 -3.53
C ALA A 157 25.02 -17.81 -2.84
N HIS A 158 25.20 -17.99 -1.54
CA HIS A 158 24.34 -18.85 -0.70
C HIS A 158 23.53 -17.98 0.26
N PRO A 159 22.18 -17.95 0.14
CA PRO A 159 21.34 -17.19 1.06
C PRO A 159 21.48 -17.66 2.51
N THR A 160 21.53 -16.72 3.44
CA THR A 160 21.69 -17.02 4.88
C THR A 160 20.38 -17.54 5.50
N ALA A 161 19.26 -16.97 5.08
CA ALA A 161 17.93 -17.33 5.56
C ALA A 161 16.94 -17.46 4.39
N ARG A 162 15.99 -18.38 4.54
CA ARG A 162 14.87 -18.54 3.61
C ARG A 162 13.57 -18.15 4.30
N PRO A 163 12.60 -17.62 3.56
CA PRO A 163 11.30 -17.27 4.13
C PRO A 163 10.61 -18.44 4.83
N TYR A 164 9.79 -18.12 5.82
CA TYR A 164 8.88 -19.05 6.48
C TYR A 164 7.83 -19.56 5.50
N GLN A 165 7.20 -18.67 4.75
CA GLN A 165 6.24 -18.98 3.70
C GLN A 165 6.93 -19.62 2.48
N LYS A 166 6.20 -20.49 1.77
CA LYS A 166 6.73 -21.20 0.59
C LYS A 166 5.88 -20.91 -0.64
N PRO A 167 6.50 -20.56 -1.77
CA PRO A 167 7.95 -20.46 -1.99
C PRO A 167 8.57 -19.21 -1.35
N TYR A 168 7.78 -18.16 -1.07
CA TYR A 168 8.16 -16.89 -0.43
C TYR A 168 6.88 -16.17 0.05
N PRO A 169 6.99 -15.05 0.80
CA PRO A 169 5.83 -14.27 1.24
C PRO A 169 4.95 -13.83 0.07
N LYS A 170 3.64 -13.71 0.33
CA LYS A 170 2.72 -13.12 -0.65
C LYS A 170 3.27 -11.79 -1.17
N LEU A 171 3.15 -11.58 -2.49
CA LEU A 171 3.60 -10.37 -3.17
C LEU A 171 2.40 -9.57 -3.65
N TRP A 172 2.44 -8.25 -3.50
CA TRP A 172 1.55 -7.30 -4.17
C TRP A 172 2.38 -6.34 -5.00
N LEU A 173 2.09 -6.18 -6.28
CA LEU A 173 2.83 -5.26 -7.14
C LEU A 173 2.00 -4.03 -7.47
N ALA A 174 2.48 -2.87 -7.02
CA ALA A 174 1.80 -1.61 -7.25
C ALA A 174 1.91 -1.14 -8.70
N ALA A 175 0.75 -0.81 -9.28
CA ALA A 175 0.66 -0.24 -10.62
C ALA A 175 -0.47 0.79 -10.68
N MET A 176 -0.23 1.93 -11.36
CA MET A 176 -1.21 3.00 -11.54
C MET A 176 -1.26 3.54 -12.98
N SER A 177 -0.34 3.13 -13.85
CA SER A 177 -0.33 3.50 -15.26
C SER A 177 -0.46 2.26 -16.13
N ASP A 178 -0.99 2.40 -17.34
CA ASP A 178 -1.15 1.27 -18.26
C ASP A 178 0.14 0.49 -18.52
N PRO A 179 1.31 1.11 -18.70
CA PRO A 179 2.56 0.37 -18.81
C PRO A 179 2.92 -0.44 -17.55
N ALA A 180 2.62 0.10 -16.36
CA ALA A 180 2.85 -0.62 -15.10
C ALA A 180 1.86 -1.79 -14.93
N ILE A 181 0.58 -1.59 -15.26
CA ILE A 181 -0.45 -2.65 -15.27
C ILE A 181 -0.03 -3.80 -16.20
N ARG A 182 0.37 -3.47 -17.44
CA ARG A 182 0.88 -4.50 -18.37
C ARG A 182 2.13 -5.22 -17.86
N ARG A 183 3.02 -4.52 -17.16
CA ARG A 183 4.19 -5.15 -16.55
C ARG A 183 3.77 -6.18 -15.49
N VAL A 184 2.89 -5.81 -14.58
CA VAL A 184 2.39 -6.70 -13.52
C VAL A 184 1.67 -7.92 -14.09
N GLY A 185 0.81 -7.72 -15.10
CA GLY A 185 0.12 -8.82 -15.80
C GLY A 185 1.06 -9.75 -16.54
N ARG A 186 2.06 -9.20 -17.25
CA ARG A 186 3.10 -10.00 -17.95
C ARG A 186 3.92 -10.84 -16.98
N GLU A 187 4.21 -10.32 -15.79
CA GLU A 187 4.96 -11.01 -14.75
C GLU A 187 4.10 -11.98 -13.92
N GLY A 188 2.76 -12.00 -14.12
CA GLY A 188 1.83 -12.91 -13.46
C GLY A 188 1.63 -12.66 -11.97
N HIS A 189 1.87 -11.43 -11.50
CA HIS A 189 1.81 -11.09 -10.07
C HIS A 189 0.47 -10.47 -9.67
N PRO A 190 0.09 -10.58 -8.37
CA PRO A 190 -1.07 -9.89 -7.79
C PRO A 190 -0.99 -8.37 -7.95
N LEU A 191 -2.09 -7.78 -8.41
CA LEU A 191 -2.21 -6.35 -8.68
C LEU A 191 -2.58 -5.58 -7.42
N PHE A 192 -1.85 -4.48 -7.18
CA PHE A 192 -2.16 -3.51 -6.14
C PHE A 192 -2.39 -2.14 -6.79
N ILE A 193 -3.57 -1.55 -6.60
CA ILE A 193 -3.93 -0.23 -7.13
C ILE A 193 -3.95 0.81 -6.01
N GLY A 194 -3.33 1.96 -6.26
CA GLY A 194 -3.24 3.08 -5.33
C GLY A 194 -4.54 3.88 -5.18
N PRO A 195 -4.58 4.87 -4.25
CA PRO A 195 -5.83 5.43 -3.72
C PRO A 195 -6.53 6.44 -4.62
N VAL A 196 -5.85 6.98 -5.63
CA VAL A 196 -6.28 8.23 -6.28
C VAL A 196 -6.96 8.05 -7.65
N GLN A 197 -7.04 6.83 -8.17
CA GLN A 197 -7.61 6.61 -9.50
C GLN A 197 -9.13 6.56 -9.48
N PRO A 198 -9.81 7.21 -10.45
CA PRO A 198 -11.25 7.13 -10.64
C PRO A 198 -11.73 5.70 -10.87
N TYR A 199 -12.94 5.38 -10.43
CA TYR A 199 -13.52 4.03 -10.57
C TYR A 199 -13.50 3.50 -12.01
N ASN A 200 -13.86 4.34 -12.99
CA ASN A 200 -13.86 3.93 -14.39
C ASN A 200 -12.45 3.65 -14.93
N THR A 201 -11.44 4.39 -14.47
CA THR A 201 -10.05 4.12 -14.81
C THR A 201 -9.62 2.76 -14.25
N ILE A 202 -9.98 2.47 -12.98
CA ILE A 202 -9.68 1.17 -12.36
C ILE A 202 -10.33 0.03 -13.13
N ARG A 203 -11.62 0.14 -13.47
CA ARG A 203 -12.32 -0.89 -14.25
C ARG A 203 -11.58 -1.20 -15.55
N ARG A 204 -11.26 -0.16 -16.33
CA ARG A 204 -10.48 -0.31 -17.57
C ARG A 204 -9.09 -0.95 -17.32
N GLN A 205 -8.44 -0.58 -16.23
CA GLN A 205 -7.12 -1.14 -15.87
C GLN A 205 -7.19 -2.59 -15.41
N VAL A 206 -8.26 -2.99 -14.74
CA VAL A 206 -8.52 -4.40 -14.41
C VAL A 206 -8.73 -5.22 -15.68
N ASP A 207 -9.54 -4.70 -16.64
CA ASP A 207 -9.71 -5.36 -17.94
C ASP A 207 -8.36 -5.51 -18.66
N LEU A 208 -7.54 -4.46 -18.67
CA LEU A 208 -6.19 -4.48 -19.24
C LEU A 208 -5.25 -5.49 -18.55
N TYR A 209 -5.34 -5.60 -17.24
CA TYR A 209 -4.58 -6.55 -16.45
C TYR A 209 -4.97 -8.00 -16.79
N HIS A 210 -6.26 -8.32 -16.79
CA HIS A 210 -6.76 -9.66 -17.14
C HIS A 210 -6.39 -10.03 -18.57
N GLN A 211 -6.56 -9.13 -19.53
CA GLN A 211 -6.13 -9.34 -20.90
C GLN A 211 -4.63 -9.65 -21.01
N THR A 212 -3.81 -8.94 -20.23
CA THR A 212 -2.37 -9.16 -20.22
C THR A 212 -1.98 -10.49 -19.58
N LEU A 213 -2.65 -10.89 -18.48
CA LEU A 213 -2.45 -12.22 -17.90
C LEU A 213 -2.74 -13.33 -18.91
N GLU A 214 -3.87 -13.22 -19.62
CA GLU A 214 -4.26 -14.19 -20.65
C GLU A 214 -3.25 -14.23 -21.79
N GLU A 215 -2.80 -13.07 -22.29
CA GLU A 215 -1.78 -12.96 -23.36
C GLU A 215 -0.47 -13.69 -23.02
N TYR A 216 -0.07 -13.66 -21.74
CA TYR A 216 1.16 -14.30 -21.25
C TYR A 216 0.93 -15.67 -20.59
N GLY A 217 -0.30 -16.19 -20.61
CA GLY A 217 -0.64 -17.53 -20.13
C GLY A 217 -0.63 -17.68 -18.60
N HIS A 218 -0.81 -16.59 -17.86
CA HIS A 218 -0.90 -16.61 -16.40
C HIS A 218 -2.34 -16.77 -15.92
N PRO A 219 -2.59 -17.53 -14.84
CA PRO A 219 -3.90 -17.54 -14.17
C PRO A 219 -4.16 -16.17 -13.51
N ILE A 220 -5.43 -15.83 -13.31
CA ILE A 220 -5.79 -14.68 -12.48
C ILE A 220 -5.35 -14.98 -11.04
N PRO A 221 -4.49 -14.15 -10.42
CA PRO A 221 -4.10 -14.33 -9.04
C PRO A 221 -5.29 -14.22 -8.07
N GLU A 222 -5.23 -14.94 -6.96
CA GLU A 222 -6.26 -14.88 -5.92
C GLU A 222 -6.35 -13.50 -5.26
N ASP A 223 -5.20 -12.81 -5.12
CA ASP A 223 -5.14 -11.51 -4.47
C ASP A 223 -5.16 -10.37 -5.50
N MET A 224 -6.11 -9.46 -5.33
CA MET A 224 -6.14 -8.14 -5.94
C MET A 224 -6.49 -7.12 -4.88
N VAL A 225 -5.66 -6.10 -4.73
CA VAL A 225 -5.76 -5.13 -3.63
C VAL A 225 -6.02 -3.73 -4.14
N ILE A 226 -6.99 -3.07 -3.54
CA ILE A 226 -7.31 -1.67 -3.81
C ILE A 226 -7.08 -0.83 -2.54
N VAL A 227 -6.34 0.27 -2.65
CA VAL A 227 -6.25 1.27 -1.58
C VAL A 227 -7.26 2.37 -1.86
N ARG A 228 -7.93 2.86 -0.83
CA ARG A 228 -8.84 3.99 -0.93
C ARG A 228 -8.65 4.99 0.20
N GLU A 229 -8.79 6.26 -0.15
CA GLU A 229 -9.09 7.29 0.84
C GLU A 229 -10.50 6.98 1.37
N PHE A 230 -10.64 7.03 2.68
CA PHE A 230 -11.85 6.56 3.34
C PHE A 230 -12.25 7.51 4.45
N PHE A 231 -13.53 7.85 4.53
CA PHE A 231 -14.07 8.53 5.68
C PHE A 231 -15.51 8.08 5.95
N CYS A 232 -15.74 7.55 7.14
CA CYS A 232 -17.05 7.13 7.62
C CYS A 232 -17.51 8.02 8.79
N ALA A 233 -18.76 8.44 8.76
CA ALA A 233 -19.43 9.12 9.88
C ALA A 233 -20.85 8.57 10.04
N GLU A 234 -21.66 9.14 10.94
CA GLU A 234 -23.04 8.70 11.16
C GLU A 234 -23.90 8.79 9.89
N ASN A 235 -23.60 9.76 9.04
CA ASN A 235 -24.28 9.99 7.75
C ASN A 235 -23.31 10.63 6.74
N ARG A 236 -23.75 10.70 5.47
CA ARG A 236 -22.94 11.23 4.37
C ARG A 236 -22.54 12.70 4.54
N GLU A 237 -23.45 13.55 5.01
CA GLU A 237 -23.20 15.00 5.17
C GLU A 237 -22.05 15.23 6.17
N ASP A 238 -22.13 14.60 7.34
CA ASP A 238 -21.07 14.63 8.35
C ASP A 238 -19.75 14.04 7.84
N ALA A 239 -19.82 12.96 7.07
CA ALA A 239 -18.64 12.33 6.50
C ALA A 239 -17.93 13.25 5.50
N LEU A 240 -18.66 13.90 4.61
CA LEU A 240 -18.12 14.86 3.64
C LEU A 240 -17.48 16.08 4.30
N ASP A 241 -18.16 16.68 5.31
CA ASP A 241 -17.61 17.85 6.03
C ASP A 241 -16.30 17.53 6.74
N LYS A 242 -16.26 16.40 7.46
CA LYS A 242 -15.05 15.98 8.18
C LYS A 242 -13.93 15.54 7.23
N ALA A 243 -14.25 14.80 6.17
CA ALA A 243 -13.29 14.34 5.18
C ALA A 243 -12.63 15.49 4.44
N ARG A 244 -13.38 16.52 4.09
CA ARG A 244 -12.90 17.69 3.35
C ARG A 244 -11.63 18.29 3.96
N ARG A 245 -11.61 18.51 5.26
CA ARG A 245 -10.47 19.13 5.98
C ARG A 245 -9.20 18.31 5.85
N GLY A 246 -9.31 16.98 6.04
CA GLY A 246 -8.16 16.07 5.94
C GLY A 246 -7.65 15.91 4.51
N PHE A 247 -8.57 15.80 3.56
CA PHE A 247 -8.23 15.63 2.16
C PHE A 247 -7.63 16.89 1.53
N GLU A 248 -8.21 18.06 1.76
CA GLU A 248 -7.67 19.34 1.26
C GLU A 248 -6.21 19.52 1.68
N ARG A 249 -5.90 19.32 2.95
CA ARG A 249 -4.53 19.44 3.46
C ARG A 249 -3.59 18.43 2.82
N LYS A 250 -3.98 17.16 2.79
CA LYS A 250 -3.16 16.08 2.22
C LYS A 250 -2.89 16.28 0.74
N TYR A 251 -3.91 16.63 -0.03
CA TYR A 251 -3.78 16.79 -1.47
C TYR A 251 -3.07 18.09 -1.87
N ALA A 252 -3.16 19.15 -1.06
CA ALA A 252 -2.33 20.33 -1.22
C ALA A 252 -0.83 19.97 -1.11
N GLU A 253 -0.45 19.17 -0.11
CA GLU A 253 0.93 18.70 0.07
C GLU A 253 1.35 17.74 -1.07
N TYR A 254 0.50 16.85 -1.51
CA TYR A 254 0.79 15.96 -2.64
C TYR A 254 0.99 16.72 -3.94
N SER A 255 0.17 17.72 -4.21
CA SER A 255 0.30 18.61 -5.38
C SER A 255 1.60 19.40 -5.35
N ALA A 256 1.96 19.95 -4.19
CA ALA A 256 3.19 20.73 -4.02
C ALA A 256 4.47 19.92 -4.23
N HIS A 257 4.44 18.60 -3.96
CA HIS A 257 5.60 17.73 -4.00
C HIS A 257 5.58 16.71 -5.16
N GLY A 258 4.72 16.94 -6.17
CA GLY A 258 4.75 16.16 -7.41
C GLY A 258 4.33 14.70 -7.25
N PHE A 259 3.24 14.43 -6.54
CA PHE A 259 2.58 13.12 -6.59
C PHE A 259 2.13 12.86 -8.04
N GLN A 260 3.10 12.57 -8.87
CA GLN A 260 2.93 12.28 -10.29
C GLN A 260 2.76 10.78 -10.49
N GLY A 261 1.68 10.40 -10.97
CA GLY A 261 1.24 9.07 -11.37
C GLY A 261 -0.22 9.15 -11.77
N THR A 262 -0.75 10.37 -11.68
CA THR A 262 -2.09 10.74 -12.04
C THR A 262 -2.04 11.40 -13.41
N ASP A 263 -3.02 11.11 -14.26
CA ASP A 263 -3.19 11.82 -15.52
C ASP A 263 -3.53 13.31 -15.27
N GLU A 264 -3.51 14.13 -16.33
CA GLU A 264 -3.82 15.57 -16.23
C GLU A 264 -5.23 15.82 -15.66
N GLU A 265 -6.18 14.91 -15.93
CA GLU A 265 -7.54 14.98 -15.43
C GLU A 265 -7.58 14.85 -13.90
N MET A 266 -6.83 13.91 -13.34
CA MET A 266 -6.74 13.73 -11.89
C MET A 266 -6.10 14.93 -11.21
N THR A 267 -5.00 15.44 -11.77
CA THR A 267 -4.33 16.65 -11.24
C THR A 267 -5.28 17.83 -11.24
N SER A 268 -6.07 18.01 -12.29
CA SER A 268 -7.08 19.06 -12.37
C SER A 268 -8.20 18.89 -11.33
N LYS A 269 -8.66 17.67 -11.07
CA LYS A 269 -9.68 17.41 -10.03
C LYS A 269 -9.14 17.65 -8.62
N ILE A 270 -7.90 17.23 -8.32
CA ILE A 270 -7.25 17.47 -7.02
C ILE A 270 -7.16 18.98 -6.71
N THR A 271 -6.88 19.79 -7.73
CA THR A 271 -6.70 21.25 -7.57
C THR A 271 -7.97 22.06 -7.74
N GLY A 272 -9.01 21.53 -8.37
CA GLY A 272 -10.19 22.26 -8.80
C GLY A 272 -11.51 21.85 -8.19
N ASP A 273 -11.75 20.54 -7.99
CA ASP A 273 -13.05 20.02 -7.53
C ASP A 273 -12.86 18.78 -6.65
N LEU A 274 -12.52 19.03 -5.39
CA LEU A 274 -12.32 17.95 -4.41
C LEU A 274 -13.61 17.15 -4.14
N GLU A 275 -14.78 17.76 -4.26
CA GLU A 275 -16.06 17.09 -4.02
C GLU A 275 -16.38 16.07 -5.10
N ALA A 276 -16.19 16.43 -6.38
CA ALA A 276 -16.28 15.50 -7.48
C ALA A 276 -15.24 14.36 -7.38
N LEU A 277 -14.05 14.66 -6.86
CA LEU A 277 -13.03 13.66 -6.59
C LEU A 277 -13.47 12.68 -5.48
N MET A 278 -14.10 13.19 -4.41
CA MET A 278 -14.62 12.34 -3.33
C MET A 278 -15.69 11.39 -3.83
N ASP A 279 -16.58 11.84 -4.72
CA ASP A 279 -17.68 11.04 -5.24
C ASP A 279 -17.22 9.90 -6.17
N ASP A 280 -16.21 10.13 -6.98
CA ASP A 280 -15.75 9.18 -8.01
C ASP A 280 -14.58 8.28 -7.53
N THR A 281 -13.78 8.77 -6.61
CA THR A 281 -12.48 8.14 -6.29
C THR A 281 -12.41 7.63 -4.87
N PHE A 282 -13.04 8.30 -3.89
CA PHE A 282 -12.92 7.96 -2.48
C PHE A 282 -14.13 7.18 -1.98
N ILE A 283 -14.01 6.63 -0.79
CA ILE A 283 -15.11 5.99 -0.08
C ILE A 283 -15.49 6.91 1.08
N VAL A 284 -16.60 7.64 0.94
CA VAL A 284 -17.07 8.60 1.94
C VAL A 284 -18.57 8.46 2.12
N GLY A 285 -19.03 8.32 3.37
CA GLY A 285 -20.46 8.20 3.64
C GLY A 285 -20.77 7.66 5.03
N GLY A 286 -22.04 7.27 5.22
CA GLY A 286 -22.47 6.47 6.37
C GLY A 286 -21.96 5.02 6.27
N PRO A 287 -22.06 4.22 7.34
CA PRO A 287 -21.53 2.86 7.36
C PRO A 287 -22.02 1.98 6.21
N ASP A 288 -23.33 1.89 6.00
CA ASP A 288 -23.92 1.06 4.94
C ASP A 288 -23.48 1.54 3.54
N GLU A 289 -23.44 2.84 3.33
CA GLU A 289 -22.99 3.46 2.08
C GLU A 289 -21.50 3.16 1.80
N CYS A 290 -20.65 3.17 2.86
CA CYS A 290 -19.26 2.79 2.72
C CYS A 290 -19.12 1.31 2.30
N VAL A 291 -19.91 0.41 2.86
CA VAL A 291 -19.91 -1.01 2.49
C VAL A 291 -20.39 -1.20 1.04
N GLU A 292 -21.43 -0.49 0.61
CA GLU A 292 -21.90 -0.52 -0.78
C GLU A 292 -20.85 -0.01 -1.77
N GLN A 293 -20.14 1.08 -1.42
CA GLN A 293 -19.04 1.60 -2.23
C GLN A 293 -17.87 0.61 -2.32
N ILE A 294 -17.55 -0.12 -1.24
CA ILE A 294 -16.54 -1.18 -1.23
C ILE A 294 -16.97 -2.36 -2.11
N ALA A 295 -18.26 -2.75 -2.08
CA ALA A 295 -18.77 -3.85 -2.87
C ALA A 295 -18.56 -3.65 -4.39
N ARG A 296 -18.54 -2.41 -4.87
CA ARG A 296 -18.24 -2.11 -6.29
C ARG A 296 -16.85 -2.59 -6.71
N TYR A 297 -15.87 -2.55 -5.80
CA TYR A 297 -14.50 -3.05 -6.06
C TYR A 297 -14.43 -4.57 -6.00
N ARG A 298 -15.18 -5.21 -5.08
CA ARG A 298 -15.33 -6.68 -5.10
C ARG A 298 -15.85 -7.16 -6.46
N ASP A 299 -16.82 -6.46 -7.03
CA ASP A 299 -17.42 -6.83 -8.33
C ASP A 299 -16.43 -6.67 -9.51
N LEU A 300 -15.32 -5.94 -9.32
CA LEU A 300 -14.18 -5.88 -10.24
C LEU A 300 -13.14 -6.98 -9.99
N GLY A 301 -13.32 -7.84 -8.97
CA GLY A 301 -12.39 -8.91 -8.61
C GLY A 301 -11.40 -8.58 -7.49
N PHE A 302 -11.48 -7.40 -6.87
CA PHE A 302 -10.67 -7.11 -5.69
C PHE A 302 -11.17 -7.92 -4.49
N ASN A 303 -10.28 -8.65 -3.85
CA ASN A 303 -10.58 -9.44 -2.65
C ASN A 303 -10.16 -8.73 -1.36
N GLN A 304 -9.40 -7.63 -1.46
CA GLN A 304 -9.01 -6.81 -0.31
C GLN A 304 -9.13 -5.32 -0.61
N VAL A 305 -9.74 -4.59 0.34
CA VAL A 305 -9.73 -3.13 0.38
C VAL A 305 -8.82 -2.65 1.52
N SER A 306 -7.89 -1.75 1.20
CA SER A 306 -7.03 -1.09 2.18
C SER A 306 -7.49 0.36 2.34
N ILE A 307 -7.94 0.71 3.55
CA ILE A 307 -8.54 2.02 3.83
C ILE A 307 -7.65 2.89 4.70
N ARG A 308 -7.61 4.18 4.41
CA ARG A 308 -6.89 5.19 5.20
C ARG A 308 -7.88 5.90 6.13
N LEU A 309 -7.67 5.77 7.45
CA LEU A 309 -8.52 6.36 8.47
C LEU A 309 -7.90 7.59 9.14
N PHE A 310 -6.68 7.94 8.77
CA PHE A 310 -5.88 8.96 9.43
C PHE A 310 -5.36 9.98 8.41
N TYR A 311 -5.56 11.26 8.67
CA TYR A 311 -5.22 12.39 7.81
C TYR A 311 -4.39 13.42 8.58
N PRO A 312 -3.67 14.34 7.88
CA PRO A 312 -2.92 15.39 8.55
C PRO A 312 -3.78 16.18 9.53
N GLU A 313 -3.19 16.51 10.70
CA GLU A 313 -3.81 17.32 11.75
C GLU A 313 -5.06 16.72 12.41
N THR A 314 -5.40 15.44 12.12
CA THR A 314 -6.48 14.76 12.83
C THR A 314 -6.02 14.43 14.27
N PRO A 315 -6.72 14.88 15.31
CA PRO A 315 -6.39 14.53 16.69
C PRO A 315 -6.45 13.01 16.91
N GLN A 316 -5.56 12.46 17.73
CA GLN A 316 -5.51 11.02 18.01
C GLN A 316 -6.86 10.49 18.51
N LYS A 317 -7.57 11.28 19.35
CA LYS A 317 -8.92 10.88 19.82
C LYS A 317 -9.87 10.63 18.65
N ASP A 318 -9.89 11.52 17.67
CA ASP A 318 -10.81 11.41 16.51
C ASP A 318 -10.43 10.23 15.63
N VAL A 319 -9.13 9.91 15.51
CA VAL A 319 -8.67 8.70 14.81
C VAL A 319 -9.18 7.45 15.53
N MET A 320 -9.09 7.40 16.86
CA MET A 320 -9.54 6.26 17.66
C MET A 320 -11.07 6.09 17.59
N ASP A 321 -11.83 7.18 17.70
CA ASP A 321 -13.28 7.17 17.55
C ASP A 321 -13.70 6.69 16.14
N HIS A 322 -12.95 7.09 15.11
CA HIS A 322 -13.19 6.63 13.72
C HIS A 322 -12.87 5.14 13.54
N ILE A 323 -11.81 4.62 14.15
CA ILE A 323 -11.52 3.18 14.15
C ILE A 323 -12.66 2.41 14.82
N GLU A 324 -13.17 2.89 15.96
CA GLU A 324 -14.27 2.25 16.70
C GLU A 324 -15.57 2.21 15.86
N LEU A 325 -15.93 3.32 15.20
CA LEU A 325 -17.10 3.38 14.31
C LEU A 325 -16.96 2.37 13.15
N VAL A 326 -15.81 2.37 12.48
CA VAL A 326 -15.55 1.46 11.34
C VAL A 326 -15.53 -0.01 11.80
N ALA A 327 -14.95 -0.28 12.97
CA ALA A 327 -14.92 -1.62 13.56
C ALA A 327 -16.32 -2.18 13.81
N LYS A 328 -17.21 -1.34 14.31
CA LYS A 328 -18.57 -1.75 14.71
C LYS A 328 -19.47 -1.99 13.49
N ASP A 329 -19.42 -1.09 12.51
CA ASP A 329 -20.47 -0.98 11.51
C ASP A 329 -19.97 -1.33 10.09
N VAL A 330 -18.69 -1.09 9.74
CA VAL A 330 -18.15 -1.31 8.39
C VAL A 330 -17.41 -2.65 8.28
N VAL A 331 -16.50 -2.98 9.20
CA VAL A 331 -15.71 -4.23 9.13
C VAL A 331 -16.58 -5.47 9.01
N PRO A 332 -17.66 -5.64 9.83
CA PRO A 332 -18.54 -6.81 9.68
C PRO A 332 -19.32 -6.82 8.35
N GLY A 333 -19.64 -5.66 7.80
CA GLY A 333 -20.28 -5.52 6.49
C GLY A 333 -19.35 -5.97 5.37
N VAL A 334 -18.09 -5.54 5.39
CA VAL A 334 -17.07 -5.92 4.40
C VAL A 334 -16.78 -7.43 4.43
N HIS A 335 -16.71 -8.03 5.62
CA HIS A 335 -16.49 -9.49 5.74
C HIS A 335 -17.63 -10.33 5.18
N LYS A 336 -18.84 -9.77 5.01
CA LYS A 336 -19.98 -10.46 4.38
C LYS A 336 -19.99 -10.34 2.85
N LEU A 337 -19.18 -9.43 2.30
CA LEU A 337 -18.98 -9.31 0.86
C LEU A 337 -18.12 -10.47 0.31
#